data_e731dfe6514a1640e0f19b4f8e2c603c
#
_entry.id   e731dfe6514a1640e0f19b4f8e2c603c
#
_cell.length_a   1.000
_cell.length_b   1.000
_cell.length_c   1.000
_cell.angle_alpha   90.00
_cell.angle_beta   90.00
_cell.angle_gamma   90.00
#
_symmetry.space_group_name_H-M   'P 1'
#
loop_
_entity.id
_entity.type
_entity.pdbx_description
1 polymer ?
#
loop_
_entity_poly.entity_id
_entity_poly.type
_entity_poly.pdbx_seq_one_letter_code
_entity_poly.pdbx_strand_id
1 'polypeptide(L)'
;MKKLGKVWSEYSFIFVLIVIFIVYAITSSGLTWSGVMNIFRHSAVIGTVALGMGLICLTGEIDLSVGSMLALTAGFSVIVFNITGSILLTLLFALGFGAVCGFVNGLLVGGVQMPAFIVTLATMLIYRSFAQYFCQHVDRTLIGGGSSVYKMDTAKASYQALFGFGNGKIATIPTVGIVMLIMTALFVYLSGWTKYGKKIYAIGSNFKAAKMSGINVSMMKISAFTICGILTGLGAFLWIAMNGSADPATTGSSYEMYAIASVVLGGIAMSGGRGKMLGVLFGAMSYTIVDKIIVALKMDSLINNAIKGIILILVILVQVAGPQIREKFRKAN
;
A
#
# COMPACT_ATOMS: atom_id res chain seq x y z
N MET A 1 0.83 23.32 27.61
CA MET A 1 0.75 21.86 27.62
C MET A 1 -0.34 21.29 26.68
N LYS A 2 -1.58 21.82 26.58
CA LYS A 2 -2.63 21.32 25.66
C LYS A 2 -2.26 21.39 24.17
N LYS A 3 -1.57 22.45 23.70
CA LYS A 3 -1.12 22.58 22.29
C LYS A 3 -0.06 21.55 21.90
N LEU A 4 0.95 21.29 22.76
CA LEU A 4 1.97 20.27 22.49
C LEU A 4 1.37 18.85 22.41
N GLY A 5 0.42 18.53 23.29
CA GLY A 5 -0.26 17.24 23.25
C GLY A 5 -1.09 17.00 21.98
N LYS A 6 -1.63 18.05 21.38
CA LYS A 6 -2.38 17.97 20.11
C LYS A 6 -1.40 17.78 18.94
N VAL A 7 -0.32 18.55 18.90
CA VAL A 7 0.73 18.40 17.88
C VAL A 7 1.34 17.00 17.93
N TRP A 8 1.64 16.48 19.13
CA TRP A 8 2.15 15.12 19.29
C TRP A 8 1.20 14.05 18.74
N SER A 9 -0.10 14.16 19.03
CA SER A 9 -1.08 13.17 18.52
C SER A 9 -1.31 13.25 17.00
N GLU A 10 -1.06 14.42 16.39
CA GLU A 10 -1.26 14.64 14.96
C GLU A 10 -0.03 14.29 14.10
N TYR A 11 1.18 14.32 14.67
CA TYR A 11 2.46 14.15 13.95
C TYR A 11 3.37 13.09 14.57
N SER A 12 2.84 12.20 15.41
CA SER A 12 3.60 11.10 16.04
C SER A 12 4.34 10.21 15.03
N PHE A 13 3.81 10.08 13.80
CA PHE A 13 4.43 9.31 12.73
C PHE A 13 5.80 9.85 12.28
N ILE A 14 6.03 11.19 12.41
CA ILE A 14 7.35 11.77 12.12
C ILE A 14 8.36 11.33 13.18
N PHE A 15 7.94 11.33 14.44
CA PHE A 15 8.80 10.87 15.52
C PHE A 15 9.16 9.39 15.38
N VAL A 16 8.17 8.55 15.03
CA VAL A 16 8.39 7.12 14.76
C VAL A 16 9.41 6.94 13.63
N LEU A 17 9.25 7.67 12.52
CA LEU A 17 10.21 7.62 11.43
C LEU A 17 11.62 8.02 11.88
N ILE A 18 11.78 9.12 12.65
CA ILE A 18 13.07 9.59 13.12
C ILE A 18 13.74 8.52 13.99
N VAL A 19 13.02 7.92 14.94
CA VAL A 19 13.56 6.86 15.80
C VAL A 19 14.04 5.67 14.98
N ILE A 20 13.21 5.17 14.05
CA ILE A 20 13.57 4.05 13.18
C ILE A 20 14.76 4.42 12.29
N PHE A 21 14.83 5.68 11.82
CA PHE A 21 15.94 6.17 11.01
C PHE A 21 17.27 6.23 11.80
N ILE A 22 17.21 6.61 13.08
CA ILE A 22 18.38 6.58 13.97
C ILE A 22 18.87 5.14 14.17
N VAL A 23 17.95 4.20 14.42
CA VAL A 23 18.31 2.77 14.54
C VAL A 23 18.95 2.26 13.25
N TYR A 24 18.40 2.62 12.08
CA TYR A 24 19.00 2.27 10.79
C TYR A 24 20.40 2.86 10.62
N ALA A 25 20.61 4.12 10.99
CA ALA A 25 21.91 4.77 10.91
C ALA A 25 22.99 4.06 11.74
N ILE A 26 22.60 3.57 12.93
CA ILE A 26 23.50 2.82 13.82
C ILE A 26 23.80 1.43 13.24
N THR A 27 22.79 0.73 12.72
CA THR A 27 22.93 -0.65 12.25
C THR A 27 23.56 -0.78 10.87
N SER A 28 23.43 0.22 10.00
CA SER A 28 23.93 0.19 8.62
C SER A 28 25.31 0.83 8.41
N SER A 29 26.08 1.04 9.48
CA SER A 29 27.41 1.68 9.43
C SER A 29 27.39 3.12 8.87
N GLY A 30 26.27 3.80 9.00
CA GLY A 30 26.08 5.20 8.62
C GLY A 30 25.02 5.43 7.53
N LEU A 31 24.51 6.66 7.52
CA LEU A 31 23.54 7.13 6.53
C LEU A 31 24.28 7.67 5.30
N THR A 32 24.05 7.02 4.17
CA THR A 32 24.45 7.55 2.86
C THR A 32 23.23 8.09 2.11
N TRP A 33 23.40 9.13 1.31
CA TRP A 33 22.33 9.65 0.45
C TRP A 33 21.74 8.56 -0.46
N SER A 34 22.62 7.71 -1.01
CA SER A 34 22.21 6.56 -1.82
C SER A 34 21.34 5.57 -1.04
N GLY A 35 21.68 5.30 0.23
CA GLY A 35 20.88 4.44 1.11
C GLY A 35 19.47 4.98 1.36
N VAL A 36 19.37 6.29 1.64
CA VAL A 36 18.08 6.98 1.80
C VAL A 36 17.24 6.91 0.52
N MET A 37 17.85 7.17 -0.64
CA MET A 37 17.16 7.08 -1.93
C MET A 37 16.74 5.64 -2.25
N ASN A 38 17.50 4.64 -1.82
CA ASN A 38 17.14 3.24 -1.99
C ASN A 38 15.93 2.85 -1.12
N ILE A 39 15.86 3.33 0.13
CA ILE A 39 14.66 3.19 0.98
C ILE A 39 13.46 3.80 0.26
N PHE A 40 13.59 5.02 -0.24
CA PHE A 40 12.53 5.73 -0.93
C PHE A 40 12.04 4.99 -2.19
N ARG A 41 12.98 4.40 -2.96
CA ARG A 41 12.65 3.56 -4.12
C ARG A 41 11.83 2.32 -3.73
N HIS A 42 12.26 1.59 -2.71
CA HIS A 42 11.58 0.38 -2.26
C HIS A 42 10.25 0.66 -1.57
N SER A 43 10.07 1.84 -0.98
CA SER A 43 8.79 2.26 -0.41
C SER A 43 7.74 2.60 -1.46
N ALA A 44 8.11 2.80 -2.73
CA ALA A 44 7.21 3.35 -3.75
C ALA A 44 5.99 2.47 -4.00
N VAL A 45 6.17 1.16 -4.18
CA VAL A 45 5.08 0.21 -4.43
C VAL A 45 4.19 0.08 -3.20
N ILE A 46 4.80 -0.18 -2.02
CA ILE A 46 4.08 -0.33 -0.76
C ILE A 46 3.34 0.95 -0.42
N GLY A 47 3.99 2.12 -0.55
CA GLY A 47 3.40 3.42 -0.26
C GLY A 47 2.20 3.73 -1.16
N THR A 48 2.28 3.40 -2.44
CA THR A 48 1.18 3.58 -3.39
C THR A 48 -0.03 2.72 -2.99
N VAL A 49 0.18 1.43 -2.69
CA VAL A 49 -0.89 0.53 -2.23
C VAL A 49 -1.44 0.98 -0.86
N ALA A 50 -0.55 1.40 0.04
CA ALA A 50 -0.93 1.87 1.38
C ALA A 50 -1.78 3.15 1.36
N LEU A 51 -1.63 4.03 0.37
CA LEU A 51 -2.54 5.18 0.20
C LEU A 51 -3.98 4.71 -0.07
N GLY A 52 -4.17 3.68 -0.89
CA GLY A 52 -5.48 3.06 -1.11
C GLY A 52 -6.02 2.41 0.16
N MET A 53 -5.20 1.62 0.84
CA MET A 53 -5.54 1.02 2.13
C MET A 53 -5.90 2.08 3.17
N GLY A 54 -5.17 3.20 3.23
CA GLY A 54 -5.45 4.32 4.13
C GLY A 54 -6.84 4.92 3.90
N LEU A 55 -7.27 5.03 2.64
CA LEU A 55 -8.61 5.51 2.33
C LEU A 55 -9.70 4.55 2.84
N ILE A 56 -9.49 3.23 2.67
CA ILE A 56 -10.39 2.19 3.19
C ILE A 56 -10.38 2.22 4.73
N CYS A 57 -9.21 2.25 5.37
CA CYS A 57 -9.09 2.31 6.82
C CYS A 57 -9.77 3.56 7.41
N LEU A 58 -9.75 4.70 6.71
CA LEU A 58 -10.49 5.89 7.13
C LEU A 58 -12.00 5.67 7.16
N THR A 59 -12.56 4.72 6.41
CA THR A 59 -13.98 4.32 6.53
C THR A 59 -14.25 3.31 7.65
N GLY A 60 -13.21 2.79 8.31
CA GLY A 60 -13.29 1.73 9.32
C GLY A 60 -13.30 0.31 8.74
N GLU A 61 -12.92 0.16 7.46
CA GLU A 61 -12.82 -1.13 6.77
C GLU A 61 -11.36 -1.50 6.48
N ILE A 62 -11.13 -2.74 6.03
CA ILE A 62 -9.81 -3.27 5.66
C ILE A 62 -9.94 -4.06 4.37
N ASP A 63 -8.91 -4.01 3.51
CA ASP A 63 -8.81 -4.83 2.30
C ASP A 63 -7.60 -5.76 2.38
N LEU A 64 -7.84 -7.05 2.60
CA LEU A 64 -6.80 -8.07 2.65
C LEU A 64 -6.37 -8.57 1.25
N SER A 65 -7.09 -8.21 0.20
CA SER A 65 -6.84 -8.73 -1.14
C SER A 65 -5.74 -7.99 -1.90
N VAL A 66 -5.30 -6.81 -1.43
CA VAL A 66 -4.39 -5.91 -2.17
C VAL A 66 -3.10 -6.59 -2.63
N GLY A 67 -2.53 -7.50 -1.83
CA GLY A 67 -1.30 -8.22 -2.19
C GLY A 67 -1.53 -9.20 -3.34
N SER A 68 -2.60 -9.97 -3.29
CA SER A 68 -2.99 -10.92 -4.34
C SER A 68 -3.48 -10.21 -5.59
N MET A 69 -4.23 -9.12 -5.43
CA MET A 69 -4.65 -8.22 -6.51
C MET A 69 -3.43 -7.64 -7.25
N LEU A 70 -2.41 -7.22 -6.52
CA LEU A 70 -1.15 -6.74 -7.10
C LEU A 70 -0.48 -7.83 -7.94
N ALA A 71 -0.38 -9.07 -7.42
CA ALA A 71 0.22 -10.18 -8.14
C ALA A 71 -0.53 -10.52 -9.45
N LEU A 72 -1.85 -10.61 -9.38
CA LEU A 72 -2.69 -10.90 -10.54
C LEU A 72 -2.60 -9.79 -11.58
N THR A 73 -2.72 -8.53 -11.15
CA THR A 73 -2.63 -7.37 -12.03
C THR A 73 -1.25 -7.25 -12.66
N ALA A 74 -0.17 -7.49 -11.90
CA ALA A 74 1.19 -7.47 -12.41
C ALA A 74 1.42 -8.56 -13.47
N GLY A 75 0.97 -9.80 -13.20
CA GLY A 75 1.08 -10.91 -14.14
C GLY A 75 0.36 -10.61 -15.46
N PHE A 76 -0.89 -10.16 -15.40
CA PHE A 76 -1.66 -9.82 -16.61
C PHE A 76 -1.11 -8.60 -17.33
N SER A 77 -0.56 -7.63 -16.60
CA SER A 77 0.12 -6.47 -17.20
C SER A 77 1.38 -6.89 -17.97
N VAL A 78 2.11 -7.91 -17.51
CA VAL A 78 3.21 -8.51 -18.28
C VAL A 78 2.71 -9.12 -19.58
N ILE A 79 1.59 -9.87 -19.56
CA ILE A 79 0.98 -10.42 -20.78
C ILE A 79 0.61 -9.31 -21.76
N VAL A 80 -0.06 -8.25 -21.29
CA VAL A 80 -0.44 -7.10 -22.14
C VAL A 80 0.81 -6.43 -22.74
N PHE A 81 1.86 -6.27 -21.94
CA PHE A 81 3.13 -5.72 -22.45
C PHE A 81 3.76 -6.63 -23.51
N ASN A 82 3.81 -7.94 -23.29
CA ASN A 82 4.39 -8.89 -24.22
C ASN A 82 3.63 -8.94 -25.55
N ILE A 83 2.31 -8.80 -25.53
CA ILE A 83 1.48 -8.72 -26.73
C ILE A 83 1.70 -7.39 -27.47
N THR A 84 1.58 -6.27 -26.76
CA THR A 84 1.44 -4.95 -27.38
C THR A 84 2.77 -4.21 -27.53
N GLY A 85 3.74 -4.47 -26.66
CA GLY A 85 4.95 -3.67 -26.51
C GLY A 85 4.70 -2.22 -26.07
N SER A 86 3.49 -1.88 -25.64
CA SER A 86 3.09 -0.50 -25.32
C SER A 86 3.06 -0.27 -23.81
N ILE A 87 3.91 0.65 -23.34
CA ILE A 87 3.94 1.07 -21.93
C ILE A 87 2.59 1.69 -21.52
N LEU A 88 2.01 2.52 -22.40
CA LEU A 88 0.75 3.20 -22.11
C LEU A 88 -0.41 2.21 -21.96
N LEU A 89 -0.53 1.24 -22.88
CA LEU A 89 -1.58 0.22 -22.80
C LEU A 89 -1.39 -0.65 -21.56
N THR A 90 -0.17 -0.99 -21.19
CA THR A 90 0.15 -1.74 -19.98
C THR A 90 -0.26 -0.96 -18.72
N LEU A 91 0.03 0.34 -18.66
CA LEU A 91 -0.40 1.20 -17.56
C LEU A 91 -1.93 1.30 -17.47
N LEU A 92 -2.59 1.60 -18.59
CA LEU A 92 -4.05 1.72 -18.62
C LEU A 92 -4.73 0.41 -18.23
N PHE A 93 -4.20 -0.73 -18.70
CA PHE A 93 -4.67 -2.04 -18.30
C PHE A 93 -4.49 -2.27 -16.79
N ALA A 94 -3.31 -2.00 -16.25
CA ALA A 94 -3.04 -2.19 -14.82
C ALA A 94 -4.00 -1.37 -13.94
N LEU A 95 -4.23 -0.10 -14.30
CA LEU A 95 -5.17 0.78 -13.59
C LEU A 95 -6.62 0.29 -13.74
N GLY A 96 -7.03 -0.06 -14.95
CA GLY A 96 -8.39 -0.52 -15.25
C GLY A 96 -8.71 -1.86 -14.61
N PHE A 97 -7.79 -2.83 -14.71
CA PHE A 97 -7.97 -4.15 -14.11
C PHE A 97 -7.97 -4.08 -12.57
N GLY A 98 -7.05 -3.28 -11.99
CA GLY A 98 -7.08 -2.99 -10.56
C GLY A 98 -8.40 -2.32 -10.13
N ALA A 99 -8.91 -1.36 -10.92
CA ALA A 99 -10.21 -0.74 -10.67
C ALA A 99 -11.36 -1.77 -10.67
N VAL A 100 -11.38 -2.71 -11.61
CA VAL A 100 -12.39 -3.77 -11.67
C VAL A 100 -12.32 -4.66 -10.43
N CYS A 101 -11.14 -5.12 -10.05
CA CYS A 101 -10.97 -5.93 -8.84
C CYS A 101 -11.43 -5.19 -7.57
N GLY A 102 -11.02 -3.93 -7.42
CA GLY A 102 -11.45 -3.08 -6.31
C GLY A 102 -12.95 -2.78 -6.34
N PHE A 103 -13.53 -2.58 -7.53
CA PHE A 103 -14.97 -2.37 -7.69
C PHE A 103 -15.77 -3.59 -7.27
N VAL A 104 -15.33 -4.81 -7.61
CA VAL A 104 -15.97 -6.06 -7.17
C VAL A 104 -15.98 -6.15 -5.64
N ASN A 105 -14.83 -5.92 -4.99
CA ASN A 105 -14.77 -5.87 -3.52
C ASN A 105 -15.70 -4.78 -2.97
N GLY A 106 -15.64 -3.59 -3.54
CA GLY A 106 -16.46 -2.45 -3.13
C GLY A 106 -17.96 -2.72 -3.30
N LEU A 107 -18.38 -3.38 -4.37
CA LEU A 107 -19.77 -3.75 -4.61
C LEU A 107 -20.28 -4.73 -3.55
N LEU A 108 -19.49 -5.74 -3.20
CA LEU A 108 -19.85 -6.72 -2.17
C LEU A 108 -19.89 -6.07 -0.78
N VAL A 109 -18.90 -5.23 -0.44
CA VAL A 109 -18.82 -4.59 0.88
C VAL A 109 -19.80 -3.40 1.02
N GLY A 110 -19.85 -2.54 0.03
CA GLY A 110 -20.66 -1.32 0.07
C GLY A 110 -22.07 -1.52 -0.46
N GLY A 111 -22.24 -2.28 -1.54
CA GLY A 111 -23.54 -2.54 -2.18
C GLY A 111 -24.33 -3.62 -1.44
N VAL A 112 -23.77 -4.83 -1.34
CA VAL A 112 -24.40 -5.99 -0.69
C VAL A 112 -24.30 -5.90 0.85
N GLN A 113 -23.41 -5.04 1.39
CA GLN A 113 -23.16 -4.84 2.82
C GLN A 113 -22.56 -6.07 3.52
N MET A 114 -21.77 -6.86 2.81
CA MET A 114 -21.01 -7.96 3.40
C MET A 114 -19.82 -7.42 4.25
N PRO A 115 -19.42 -8.12 5.31
CA PRO A 115 -18.23 -7.74 6.09
C PRO A 115 -16.97 -7.69 5.20
N ALA A 116 -16.27 -6.57 5.22
CA ALA A 116 -15.08 -6.35 4.35
C ALA A 116 -14.01 -7.43 4.56
N PHE A 117 -13.76 -7.83 5.81
CA PHE A 117 -12.81 -8.86 6.13
C PHE A 117 -13.11 -10.20 5.40
N ILE A 118 -14.38 -10.63 5.37
CA ILE A 118 -14.78 -11.89 4.72
C ILE A 118 -14.62 -11.77 3.20
N VAL A 119 -15.12 -10.68 2.62
CA VAL A 119 -15.04 -10.44 1.18
C VAL A 119 -13.59 -10.41 0.71
N THR A 120 -12.77 -9.60 1.38
CA THR A 120 -11.39 -9.39 0.94
C THR A 120 -10.48 -10.58 1.22
N LEU A 121 -10.76 -11.37 2.25
CA LEU A 121 -10.09 -12.66 2.47
C LEU A 121 -10.43 -13.66 1.34
N ALA A 122 -11.70 -13.76 0.97
CA ALA A 122 -12.13 -14.64 -0.12
C ALA A 122 -11.51 -14.20 -1.46
N THR A 123 -11.57 -12.91 -1.80
CA THR A 123 -10.98 -12.39 -3.04
C THR A 123 -9.45 -12.45 -3.03
N MET A 124 -8.79 -12.37 -1.88
CA MET A 124 -7.35 -12.64 -1.74
C MET A 124 -7.00 -14.04 -2.25
N LEU A 125 -7.76 -15.05 -1.84
CA LEU A 125 -7.56 -16.44 -2.29
C LEU A 125 -7.86 -16.58 -3.79
N ILE A 126 -8.95 -16.00 -4.26
CA ILE A 126 -9.35 -16.04 -5.68
C ILE A 126 -8.27 -15.38 -6.55
N TYR A 127 -7.84 -14.17 -6.24
CA TYR A 127 -6.85 -13.45 -7.04
C TYR A 127 -5.50 -14.15 -7.04
N ARG A 128 -5.07 -14.70 -5.90
CA ARG A 128 -3.82 -15.47 -5.81
C ARG A 128 -3.90 -16.76 -6.65
N SER A 129 -4.98 -17.49 -6.54
CA SER A 129 -5.22 -18.70 -7.32
C SER A 129 -5.25 -18.40 -8.84
N PHE A 130 -5.95 -17.35 -9.26
CA PHE A 130 -5.98 -16.95 -10.66
C PHE A 130 -4.60 -16.52 -11.18
N ALA A 131 -3.82 -15.76 -10.38
CA ALA A 131 -2.47 -15.38 -10.78
C ALA A 131 -1.60 -16.62 -11.06
N GLN A 132 -1.69 -17.64 -10.22
CA GLN A 132 -0.94 -18.89 -10.38
C GLN A 132 -1.49 -19.75 -11.53
N TYR A 133 -2.81 -19.93 -11.59
CA TYR A 133 -3.46 -20.75 -12.61
C TYR A 133 -3.16 -20.25 -14.02
N PHE A 134 -3.38 -18.97 -14.27
CA PHE A 134 -3.13 -18.41 -15.59
C PHE A 134 -1.65 -18.41 -15.98
N CYS A 135 -0.73 -18.25 -15.02
CA CYS A 135 0.70 -18.37 -15.29
C CYS A 135 1.10 -19.74 -15.82
N GLN A 136 0.41 -20.79 -15.37
CA GLN A 136 0.71 -22.17 -15.78
C GLN A 136 -0.01 -22.62 -17.04
N HIS A 137 -1.18 -22.02 -17.36
CA HIS A 137 -2.06 -22.49 -18.42
C HIS A 137 -2.14 -21.58 -19.66
N VAL A 138 -1.62 -20.35 -19.55
CA VAL A 138 -1.50 -19.44 -20.71
C VAL A 138 -0.29 -19.83 -21.56
N ASP A 139 -0.34 -19.51 -22.85
CA ASP A 139 0.77 -19.76 -23.77
C ASP A 139 2.08 -19.16 -23.22
N ARG A 140 3.12 -19.96 -23.21
CA ARG A 140 4.45 -19.60 -22.66
C ARG A 140 5.06 -18.39 -23.35
N THR A 141 4.77 -18.16 -24.63
CA THR A 141 5.22 -16.97 -25.35
C THR A 141 4.69 -15.69 -24.73
N LEU A 142 3.47 -15.71 -24.21
CA LEU A 142 2.82 -14.56 -23.57
C LEU A 142 3.39 -14.23 -22.19
N ILE A 143 3.99 -15.22 -21.53
CA ILE A 143 4.62 -15.07 -20.20
C ILE A 143 6.16 -15.00 -20.26
N GLY A 144 6.72 -14.80 -21.44
CA GLY A 144 8.18 -14.64 -21.64
C GLY A 144 8.96 -15.96 -21.61
N GLY A 145 8.34 -17.08 -22.04
CA GLY A 145 9.00 -18.38 -22.23
C GLY A 145 9.22 -19.20 -20.96
N GLY A 146 8.89 -18.68 -19.77
CA GLY A 146 8.99 -19.40 -18.50
C GLY A 146 7.77 -20.29 -18.22
N SER A 147 7.84 -21.09 -17.16
CA SER A 147 6.72 -21.96 -16.76
C SER A 147 6.07 -21.56 -15.43
N SER A 148 6.67 -20.65 -14.67
CA SER A 148 6.23 -20.37 -13.31
C SER A 148 6.24 -18.88 -12.94
N VAL A 149 6.72 -18.02 -13.84
CA VAL A 149 6.87 -16.58 -13.61
C VAL A 149 6.50 -15.81 -14.87
N TYR A 150 5.69 -14.78 -14.70
CA TYR A 150 5.45 -13.80 -15.77
C TYR A 150 6.69 -12.95 -15.99
N LYS A 151 7.34 -13.06 -17.14
CA LYS A 151 8.52 -12.28 -17.53
C LYS A 151 8.19 -11.37 -18.70
N MET A 152 8.66 -10.14 -18.63
CA MET A 152 8.55 -9.21 -19.74
C MET A 152 9.52 -9.61 -20.86
N ASP A 153 9.05 -9.47 -22.09
CA ASP A 153 9.87 -9.68 -23.28
C ASP A 153 10.90 -8.56 -23.43
N THR A 154 12.15 -8.90 -23.18
CA THR A 154 13.28 -7.97 -23.26
C THR A 154 13.63 -7.54 -24.69
N ALA A 155 13.13 -8.26 -25.71
CA ALA A 155 13.32 -7.91 -27.12
C ALA A 155 12.42 -6.77 -27.58
N LYS A 156 11.36 -6.43 -26.83
CA LYS A 156 10.52 -5.27 -27.13
C LYS A 156 11.30 -3.97 -26.98
N ALA A 157 11.26 -3.10 -27.97
CA ALA A 157 11.98 -1.83 -27.97
C ALA A 157 11.64 -0.93 -26.75
N SER A 158 10.41 -1.00 -26.26
CA SER A 158 9.91 -0.24 -25.11
C SER A 158 10.34 -0.83 -23.74
N TYR A 159 10.88 -2.07 -23.72
CA TYR A 159 11.31 -2.69 -22.45
C TYR A 159 12.37 -1.85 -21.74
N GLN A 160 13.40 -1.42 -22.45
CA GLN A 160 14.49 -0.62 -21.87
C GLN A 160 13.99 0.71 -21.32
N ALA A 161 13.01 1.33 -22.00
CA ALA A 161 12.39 2.58 -21.54
C ALA A 161 11.60 2.36 -20.24
N LEU A 162 10.79 1.28 -20.17
CA LEU A 162 10.00 0.96 -18.97
C LEU A 162 10.91 0.54 -17.80
N PHE A 163 11.89 -0.31 -18.04
CA PHE A 163 12.84 -0.73 -17.03
C PHE A 163 13.73 0.43 -16.57
N GLY A 164 14.14 1.31 -17.50
CA GLY A 164 14.82 2.56 -17.22
C GLY A 164 13.98 3.51 -16.35
N PHE A 165 12.67 3.61 -16.60
CA PHE A 165 11.76 4.34 -15.73
C PHE A 165 11.70 3.73 -14.32
N GLY A 166 11.51 2.41 -14.20
CA GLY A 166 11.40 1.73 -12.91
C GLY A 166 12.67 1.80 -12.05
N ASN A 167 13.84 1.92 -12.69
CA ASN A 167 15.15 1.89 -12.04
C ASN A 167 15.92 3.22 -12.15
N GLY A 168 15.39 4.19 -12.92
CA GLY A 168 15.98 5.48 -13.15
C GLY A 168 15.87 6.45 -11.99
N LYS A 169 16.57 7.58 -12.16
CA LYS A 169 16.56 8.70 -11.19
C LYS A 169 16.47 10.01 -11.97
N ILE A 170 15.69 10.96 -11.45
CA ILE A 170 15.68 12.35 -11.89
C ILE A 170 16.48 13.15 -10.86
N ALA A 171 17.59 13.74 -11.26
CA ALA A 171 18.63 14.25 -10.38
C ALA A 171 19.18 13.10 -9.49
N THR A 172 18.73 12.96 -8.27
CA THR A 172 19.12 11.87 -7.36
C THR A 172 17.93 11.06 -6.87
N ILE A 173 16.70 11.49 -7.18
CA ILE A 173 15.46 10.92 -6.67
C ILE A 173 14.98 9.81 -7.61
N PRO A 174 14.67 8.60 -7.11
CA PRO A 174 14.11 7.52 -7.91
C PRO A 174 12.78 7.91 -8.56
N THR A 175 12.61 7.63 -9.85
CA THR A 175 11.40 7.96 -10.62
C THR A 175 10.13 7.37 -10.00
N VAL A 176 10.18 6.10 -9.56
CA VAL A 176 9.05 5.45 -8.86
C VAL A 176 8.72 6.13 -7.54
N GLY A 177 9.73 6.67 -6.83
CA GLY A 177 9.53 7.46 -5.62
C GLY A 177 8.81 8.79 -5.91
N ILE A 178 9.13 9.44 -7.03
CA ILE A 178 8.43 10.65 -7.47
C ILE A 178 6.94 10.36 -7.72
N VAL A 179 6.62 9.21 -8.35
CA VAL A 179 5.23 8.79 -8.53
C VAL A 179 4.52 8.66 -7.19
N MET A 180 5.15 7.99 -6.20
CA MET A 180 4.60 7.87 -4.85
C MET A 180 4.36 9.24 -4.19
N LEU A 181 5.27 10.21 -4.34
CA LEU A 181 5.09 11.57 -3.82
C LEU A 181 3.91 12.29 -4.48
N ILE A 182 3.80 12.20 -5.80
CA ILE A 182 2.67 12.80 -6.55
C ILE A 182 1.35 12.19 -6.06
N MET A 183 1.29 10.86 -5.93
CA MET A 183 0.09 10.19 -5.42
C MET A 183 -0.19 10.58 -3.97
N THR A 184 0.84 10.70 -3.12
CA THR A 184 0.66 11.17 -1.74
C THR A 184 0.09 12.59 -1.72
N ALA A 185 0.62 13.52 -2.50
CA ALA A 185 0.12 14.90 -2.58
C ALA A 185 -1.34 14.94 -3.04
N LEU A 186 -1.69 14.14 -4.06
CA LEU A 186 -3.06 14.01 -4.55
C LEU A 186 -4.01 13.51 -3.46
N PHE A 187 -3.60 12.47 -2.70
CA PHE A 187 -4.45 11.88 -1.65
C PHE A 187 -4.51 12.73 -0.39
N VAL A 188 -3.49 13.50 -0.06
CA VAL A 188 -3.54 14.54 0.98
C VAL A 188 -4.56 15.61 0.60
N TYR A 189 -4.54 16.08 -0.65
CA TYR A 189 -5.54 17.02 -1.15
C TYR A 189 -6.95 16.42 -1.15
N LEU A 190 -7.11 15.22 -1.72
CA LEU A 190 -8.40 14.51 -1.80
C LEU A 190 -9.03 14.32 -0.42
N SER A 191 -8.23 13.84 0.55
CA SER A 191 -8.74 13.55 1.89
C SER A 191 -8.99 14.80 2.74
N GLY A 192 -8.11 15.80 2.65
CA GLY A 192 -8.17 16.97 3.53
C GLY A 192 -9.10 18.08 3.04
N TRP A 193 -9.17 18.32 1.73
CA TRP A 193 -9.77 19.55 1.20
C TRP A 193 -10.98 19.33 0.31
N THR A 194 -11.33 18.09 -0.04
CA THR A 194 -12.50 17.80 -0.85
C THR A 194 -13.71 17.38 -0.03
N LYS A 195 -14.90 17.52 -0.61
CA LYS A 195 -16.15 17.00 -0.05
C LYS A 195 -16.11 15.46 0.08
N TYR A 196 -15.38 14.79 -0.83
CA TYR A 196 -15.19 13.34 -0.81
C TYR A 196 -14.45 12.90 0.46
N GLY A 197 -13.29 13.48 0.73
CA GLY A 197 -12.51 13.18 1.93
C GLY A 197 -13.30 13.43 3.22
N LYS A 198 -13.99 14.57 3.32
CA LYS A 198 -14.84 14.86 4.49
C LYS A 198 -15.91 13.80 4.73
N LYS A 199 -16.54 13.26 3.66
CA LYS A 199 -17.51 12.16 3.77
C LYS A 199 -16.85 10.86 4.25
N ILE A 200 -15.65 10.52 3.74
CA ILE A 200 -14.88 9.35 4.19
C ILE A 200 -14.59 9.43 5.70
N TYR A 201 -14.09 10.56 6.20
CA TYR A 201 -13.85 10.76 7.63
C TYR A 201 -15.13 10.70 8.46
N ALA A 202 -16.23 11.25 7.96
CA ALA A 202 -17.52 11.22 8.65
C ALA A 202 -18.03 9.79 8.82
N ILE A 203 -17.93 8.95 7.79
CA ILE A 203 -18.34 7.54 7.82
C ILE A 203 -17.55 6.77 8.88
N GLY A 204 -16.23 6.91 8.90
CA GLY A 204 -15.40 6.19 9.87
C GLY A 204 -15.54 6.74 11.30
N SER A 205 -15.88 8.02 11.46
CA SER A 205 -16.10 8.60 12.78
C SER A 205 -17.41 8.13 13.41
N ASN A 206 -18.49 8.10 12.65
CA ASN A 206 -19.79 7.58 13.07
C ASN A 206 -20.66 7.23 11.87
N PHE A 207 -20.73 5.95 11.55
CA PHE A 207 -21.51 5.41 10.43
C PHE A 207 -23.00 5.82 10.48
N LYS A 208 -23.62 5.71 11.67
CA LYS A 208 -25.06 6.03 11.82
C LYS A 208 -25.32 7.51 11.58
N ALA A 209 -24.53 8.39 12.19
CA ALA A 209 -24.66 9.83 12.01
C ALA A 209 -24.40 10.26 10.56
N ALA A 210 -23.39 9.68 9.90
CA ALA A 210 -23.09 9.93 8.48
C ALA A 210 -24.29 9.56 7.58
N LYS A 211 -24.90 8.39 7.81
CA LYS A 211 -26.08 7.95 7.07
C LYS A 211 -27.29 8.88 7.31
N MET A 212 -27.52 9.29 8.55
CA MET A 212 -28.62 10.24 8.90
C MET A 212 -28.38 11.63 8.29
N SER A 213 -27.14 12.04 8.07
CA SER A 213 -26.78 13.29 7.40
C SER A 213 -26.89 13.22 5.86
N GLY A 214 -27.48 12.16 5.31
CA GLY A 214 -27.70 12.00 3.86
C GLY A 214 -26.46 11.56 3.07
N ILE A 215 -25.38 11.11 3.73
CA ILE A 215 -24.22 10.55 3.03
C ILE A 215 -24.57 9.16 2.50
N ASN A 216 -24.43 8.95 1.19
CA ASN A 216 -24.57 7.62 0.60
C ASN A 216 -23.33 6.77 0.94
N VAL A 217 -23.40 6.05 2.06
CA VAL A 217 -22.30 5.25 2.60
C VAL A 217 -21.91 4.11 1.65
N SER A 218 -22.89 3.46 1.00
CA SER A 218 -22.66 2.42 0.02
C SER A 218 -21.75 2.89 -1.11
N MET A 219 -22.11 3.98 -1.78
CA MET A 219 -21.32 4.54 -2.89
C MET A 219 -19.93 5.00 -2.42
N MET A 220 -19.83 5.53 -1.21
CA MET A 220 -18.55 5.95 -0.66
C MET A 220 -17.62 4.76 -0.39
N LYS A 221 -18.13 3.64 0.12
CA LYS A 221 -17.36 2.40 0.28
C LYS A 221 -16.97 1.82 -1.07
N ILE A 222 -17.91 1.69 -2.02
CA ILE A 222 -17.62 1.21 -3.38
C ILE A 222 -16.48 2.03 -3.98
N SER A 223 -16.56 3.36 -3.94
CA SER A 223 -15.54 4.23 -4.50
C SER A 223 -14.19 4.09 -3.78
N ALA A 224 -14.17 3.92 -2.46
CA ALA A 224 -12.93 3.74 -1.69
C ALA A 224 -12.19 2.45 -2.08
N PHE A 225 -12.92 1.33 -2.21
CA PHE A 225 -12.34 0.06 -2.68
C PHE A 225 -11.90 0.14 -4.14
N THR A 226 -12.68 0.79 -5.02
CA THR A 226 -12.31 0.99 -6.43
C THR A 226 -11.02 1.81 -6.55
N ILE A 227 -10.91 2.91 -5.80
CA ILE A 227 -9.70 3.74 -5.77
C ILE A 227 -8.51 2.95 -5.21
N CYS A 228 -8.70 2.14 -4.18
CA CYS A 228 -7.66 1.24 -3.67
C CYS A 228 -7.21 0.25 -4.73
N GLY A 229 -8.14 -0.31 -5.50
CA GLY A 229 -7.83 -1.18 -6.64
C GLY A 229 -7.02 -0.47 -7.72
N ILE A 230 -7.37 0.77 -8.08
CA ILE A 230 -6.59 1.60 -9.03
C ILE A 230 -5.15 1.80 -8.52
N LEU A 231 -4.98 2.14 -7.24
CA LEU A 231 -3.64 2.32 -6.65
C LEU A 231 -2.86 1.01 -6.56
N THR A 232 -3.55 -0.10 -6.31
CA THR A 232 -2.94 -1.44 -6.36
C THR A 232 -2.50 -1.78 -7.79
N GLY A 233 -3.29 -1.43 -8.80
CA GLY A 233 -2.93 -1.53 -10.21
C GLY A 233 -1.72 -0.66 -10.57
N LEU A 234 -1.67 0.58 -10.08
CA LEU A 234 -0.48 1.43 -10.23
C LEU A 234 0.74 0.79 -9.55
N GLY A 235 0.57 0.25 -8.34
CA GLY A 235 1.62 -0.50 -7.65
C GLY A 235 2.11 -1.70 -8.44
N ALA A 236 1.21 -2.44 -9.09
CA ALA A 236 1.55 -3.56 -9.98
C ALA A 236 2.36 -3.11 -11.20
N PHE A 237 1.98 -1.99 -11.83
CA PHE A 237 2.74 -1.39 -12.92
C PHE A 237 4.15 -0.96 -12.47
N LEU A 238 4.26 -0.28 -11.33
CA LEU A 238 5.56 0.10 -10.76
C LEU A 238 6.40 -1.15 -10.44
N TRP A 239 5.78 -2.21 -9.94
CA TRP A 239 6.46 -3.47 -9.66
C TRP A 239 7.11 -4.07 -10.90
N ILE A 240 6.36 -4.23 -12.00
CA ILE A 240 6.91 -4.80 -13.25
C ILE A 240 7.94 -3.87 -13.89
N ALA A 241 7.76 -2.55 -13.79
CA ALA A 241 8.76 -1.59 -14.26
C ALA A 241 10.10 -1.71 -13.50
N MET A 242 10.05 -2.00 -12.20
CA MET A 242 11.24 -2.17 -11.36
C MET A 242 11.93 -3.53 -11.53
N ASN A 243 11.15 -4.60 -11.74
CA ASN A 243 11.64 -5.98 -11.67
C ASN A 243 11.65 -6.70 -13.02
N GLY A 244 10.94 -6.21 -14.05
CA GLY A 244 10.80 -6.87 -15.35
C GLY A 244 10.03 -8.19 -15.30
N SER A 245 9.45 -8.54 -14.15
CA SER A 245 8.78 -9.82 -13.93
C SER A 245 7.82 -9.77 -12.74
N ALA A 246 6.89 -10.75 -12.70
CA ALA A 246 6.02 -10.99 -11.56
C ALA A 246 5.87 -12.50 -11.32
N ASP A 247 6.30 -12.96 -10.17
CA ASP A 247 6.06 -14.33 -9.71
C ASP A 247 4.68 -14.40 -9.06
N PRO A 248 3.74 -15.20 -9.57
CA PRO A 248 2.37 -15.25 -9.05
C PRO A 248 2.28 -15.78 -7.61
N ALA A 249 3.28 -16.53 -7.13
CA ALA A 249 3.30 -17.05 -5.78
C ALA A 249 3.83 -16.01 -4.77
N THR A 250 4.91 -15.30 -5.13
CA THR A 250 5.65 -14.45 -4.19
C THR A 250 5.41 -12.96 -4.36
N THR A 251 5.07 -12.49 -5.58
CA THR A 251 4.77 -11.07 -5.80
C THR A 251 3.58 -10.63 -4.95
N GLY A 252 3.76 -9.54 -4.24
CA GLY A 252 2.73 -9.00 -3.34
C GLY A 252 2.41 -9.89 -2.13
N SER A 253 3.23 -10.91 -1.82
CA SER A 253 3.04 -11.70 -0.61
C SER A 253 3.17 -10.83 0.64
N SER A 254 2.20 -10.91 1.53
CA SER A 254 2.08 -10.12 2.77
C SER A 254 1.95 -8.59 2.55
N TYR A 255 1.68 -8.12 1.31
CA TYR A 255 1.53 -6.69 1.04
C TYR A 255 0.31 -6.08 1.72
N GLU A 256 -0.73 -6.87 1.98
CA GLU A 256 -1.85 -6.47 2.83
C GLU A 256 -1.39 -6.07 4.24
N MET A 257 -0.54 -6.89 4.86
CA MET A 257 0.05 -6.58 6.18
C MET A 257 0.97 -5.36 6.11
N TYR A 258 1.77 -5.24 5.05
CA TYR A 258 2.69 -4.11 4.87
C TYR A 258 1.95 -2.80 4.65
N ALA A 259 0.86 -2.82 3.87
CA ALA A 259 0.01 -1.67 3.67
C ALA A 259 -0.69 -1.24 4.97
N ILE A 260 -1.27 -2.19 5.72
CA ILE A 260 -1.89 -1.94 7.03
C ILE A 260 -0.85 -1.37 8.00
N ALA A 261 0.34 -1.99 8.10
CA ALA A 261 1.41 -1.50 8.98
C ALA A 261 1.82 -0.06 8.61
N SER A 262 1.93 0.25 7.31
CA SER A 262 2.25 1.60 6.84
C SER A 262 1.17 2.61 7.22
N VAL A 263 -0.11 2.23 7.11
CA VAL A 263 -1.26 3.06 7.48
C VAL A 263 -1.27 3.33 8.99
N VAL A 264 -1.03 2.30 9.81
CA VAL A 264 -1.03 2.39 11.28
C VAL A 264 0.18 3.16 11.79
N LEU A 265 1.39 2.86 11.28
CA LEU A 265 2.61 3.64 11.56
C LEU A 265 2.45 5.10 11.12
N GLY A 266 1.69 5.34 10.04
CA GLY A 266 1.32 6.67 9.56
C GLY A 266 0.29 7.39 10.43
N GLY A 267 -0.23 6.75 11.51
CA GLY A 267 -1.14 7.36 12.47
C GLY A 267 -2.60 7.39 12.03
N ILE A 268 -3.01 6.63 11.03
CA ILE A 268 -4.42 6.41 10.70
C ILE A 268 -4.98 5.35 11.65
N ALA A 269 -6.09 5.67 12.30
CA ALA A 269 -6.77 4.76 13.22
C ALA A 269 -7.51 3.65 12.47
N MET A 270 -7.29 2.40 12.88
CA MET A 270 -8.01 1.24 12.32
C MET A 270 -9.53 1.28 12.59
N SER A 271 -9.95 2.01 13.62
CA SER A 271 -11.38 2.25 13.89
C SER A 271 -12.05 3.24 12.94
N GLY A 272 -11.30 3.85 12.04
CA GLY A 272 -11.79 4.85 11.08
C GLY A 272 -11.85 6.29 11.60
N GLY A 273 -12.09 7.21 10.69
CA GLY A 273 -12.41 8.62 10.96
C GLY A 273 -11.28 9.48 11.53
N ARG A 274 -10.06 8.96 11.70
CA ARG A 274 -8.94 9.69 12.30
C ARG A 274 -7.62 9.35 11.61
N GLY A 275 -6.75 10.36 11.50
CA GLY A 275 -5.42 10.24 10.90
C GLY A 275 -5.24 11.15 9.70
N LYS A 276 -4.04 11.21 9.15
CA LYS A 276 -3.69 12.05 7.98
C LYS A 276 -3.08 11.19 6.89
N MET A 277 -3.53 11.35 5.64
CA MET A 277 -2.98 10.62 4.50
C MET A 277 -1.47 10.86 4.28
N LEU A 278 -0.97 12.05 4.65
CA LEU A 278 0.47 12.31 4.64
C LEU A 278 1.26 11.32 5.51
N GLY A 279 0.69 10.89 6.62
CA GLY A 279 1.31 9.92 7.51
C GLY A 279 1.60 8.57 6.84
N VAL A 280 0.78 8.16 5.87
CA VAL A 280 0.96 6.89 5.14
C VAL A 280 2.31 6.85 4.40
N LEU A 281 2.74 7.98 3.82
CA LEU A 281 4.07 8.09 3.20
C LEU A 281 5.17 7.77 4.21
N PHE A 282 5.14 8.42 5.37
CA PHE A 282 6.12 8.21 6.43
C PHE A 282 6.04 6.80 7.01
N GLY A 283 4.83 6.26 7.13
CA GLY A 283 4.62 4.88 7.57
C GLY A 283 5.20 3.86 6.62
N ALA A 284 5.01 4.02 5.30
CA ALA A 284 5.59 3.16 4.28
C ALA A 284 7.12 3.21 4.27
N MET A 285 7.70 4.41 4.43
CA MET A 285 9.15 4.57 4.58
C MET A 285 9.65 3.90 5.87
N SER A 286 8.99 4.11 7.00
CA SER A 286 9.35 3.48 8.28
C SER A 286 9.35 1.96 8.17
N TYR A 287 8.32 1.40 7.54
CA TYR A 287 8.21 -0.05 7.32
C TYR A 287 9.36 -0.59 6.44
N THR A 288 9.67 0.12 5.35
CA THR A 288 10.80 -0.25 4.47
C THR A 288 12.15 -0.16 5.17
N ILE A 289 12.31 0.82 6.07
CA ILE A 289 13.55 0.95 6.87
C ILE A 289 13.72 -0.24 7.81
N VAL A 290 12.64 -0.73 8.44
CA VAL A 290 12.69 -1.95 9.26
C VAL A 290 13.23 -3.14 8.46
N ASP A 291 12.77 -3.31 7.21
CA ASP A 291 13.29 -4.33 6.30
C ASP A 291 14.81 -4.19 6.08
N LYS A 292 15.27 -2.95 5.87
CA LYS A 292 16.71 -2.68 5.67
C LYS A 292 17.53 -2.90 6.94
N ILE A 293 16.98 -2.64 8.13
CA ILE A 293 17.64 -2.94 9.41
C ILE A 293 17.84 -4.47 9.55
N ILE A 294 16.81 -5.26 9.28
CA ILE A 294 16.88 -6.73 9.36
C ILE A 294 17.97 -7.28 8.43
N VAL A 295 18.04 -6.76 7.20
CA VAL A 295 19.08 -7.12 6.23
C VAL A 295 20.47 -6.67 6.69
N ALA A 296 20.61 -5.46 7.23
CA ALA A 296 21.87 -4.93 7.73
C ALA A 296 22.42 -5.73 8.93
N LEU A 297 21.54 -6.24 9.77
CA LEU A 297 21.87 -7.12 10.90
C LEU A 297 22.17 -8.57 10.46
N LYS A 298 22.12 -8.86 9.15
CA LYS A 298 22.32 -10.22 8.59
C LYS A 298 21.45 -11.29 9.25
N MET A 299 20.23 -10.91 9.66
CA MET A 299 19.29 -11.83 10.27
C MET A 299 18.75 -12.79 9.20
N ASP A 300 18.39 -14.00 9.63
CA ASP A 300 17.80 -14.99 8.75
C ASP A 300 16.49 -14.46 8.14
N SER A 301 16.36 -14.62 6.82
CA SER A 301 15.17 -14.19 6.08
C SER A 301 13.87 -14.85 6.57
N LEU A 302 13.97 -16.05 7.16
CA LEU A 302 12.83 -16.77 7.74
C LEU A 302 12.24 -16.06 8.99
N ILE A 303 13.07 -15.33 9.74
CA ILE A 303 12.64 -14.56 10.92
C ILE A 303 12.07 -13.18 10.53
N ASN A 304 12.32 -12.71 9.32
CA ASN A 304 11.91 -11.37 8.86
C ASN A 304 10.41 -11.12 9.07
N ASN A 305 9.56 -12.05 8.65
CA ASN A 305 8.10 -11.90 8.81
C ASN A 305 7.65 -11.94 10.27
N ALA A 306 8.32 -12.71 11.12
CA ALA A 306 8.04 -12.74 12.55
C ALA A 306 8.35 -11.40 13.21
N ILE A 307 9.51 -10.80 12.90
CA ILE A 307 9.90 -9.48 13.42
C ILE A 307 8.91 -8.40 12.97
N LYS A 308 8.53 -8.41 11.69
CA LYS A 308 7.54 -7.47 11.15
C LYS A 308 6.18 -7.63 11.82
N GLY A 309 5.74 -8.86 12.08
CA GLY A 309 4.52 -9.17 12.82
C GLY A 309 4.56 -8.64 14.25
N ILE A 310 5.67 -8.84 14.97
CA ILE A 310 5.86 -8.32 16.33
C ILE A 310 5.81 -6.79 16.33
N ILE A 311 6.51 -6.13 15.38
CA ILE A 311 6.50 -4.67 15.26
C ILE A 311 5.08 -4.17 15.02
N LEU A 312 4.32 -4.82 14.14
CA LEU A 312 2.93 -4.45 13.87
C LEU A 312 2.07 -4.55 15.12
N ILE A 313 2.18 -5.65 15.89
CA ILE A 313 1.45 -5.83 17.16
C ILE A 313 1.82 -4.71 18.15
N LEU A 314 3.10 -4.43 18.33
CA LEU A 314 3.56 -3.39 19.25
C LEU A 314 3.04 -2.01 18.86
N VAL A 315 3.04 -1.67 17.57
CA VAL A 315 2.54 -0.38 17.08
C VAL A 315 1.03 -0.26 17.29
N ILE A 316 0.25 -1.31 16.99
CA ILE A 316 -1.19 -1.32 17.24
C ILE A 316 -1.47 -1.24 18.74
N LEU A 317 -0.72 -1.96 19.57
CA LEU A 317 -0.84 -1.90 21.03
C LEU A 317 -0.66 -0.47 21.55
N VAL A 318 0.41 0.21 21.11
CA VAL A 318 0.67 1.61 21.49
C VAL A 318 -0.45 2.54 21.00
N GLN A 319 -0.98 2.31 19.80
CA GLN A 319 -2.07 3.11 19.23
C GLN A 319 -3.37 2.94 20.01
N VAL A 320 -3.70 1.71 20.45
CA VAL A 320 -4.93 1.40 21.17
C VAL A 320 -4.80 1.69 22.67
N ALA A 321 -3.72 1.24 23.30
CA ALA A 321 -3.52 1.40 24.74
C ALA A 321 -3.06 2.81 25.15
N GLY A 322 -2.31 3.50 24.29
CA GLY A 322 -1.76 4.83 24.57
C GLY A 322 -2.80 5.87 25.01
N PRO A 323 -3.92 6.06 24.30
CA PRO A 323 -4.99 6.96 24.72
C PRO A 323 -5.64 6.55 26.05
N GLN A 324 -5.83 5.23 26.28
CA GLN A 324 -6.44 4.71 27.52
C GLN A 324 -5.54 4.93 28.74
N ILE A 325 -4.24 4.67 28.58
CA ILE A 325 -3.22 4.92 29.62
C ILE A 325 -3.18 6.40 29.97
N ARG A 326 -3.15 7.27 28.94
CA ARG A 326 -3.14 8.72 29.16
C ARG A 326 -4.40 9.24 29.87
N GLU A 327 -5.56 8.66 29.58
CA GLU A 327 -6.83 9.03 30.25
C GLU A 327 -6.81 8.60 31.73
N LYS A 328 -6.27 7.41 32.04
CA LYS A 328 -6.10 6.96 33.44
C LYS A 328 -5.19 7.90 34.23
N PHE A 329 -4.04 8.28 33.66
CA PHE A 329 -3.12 9.24 34.32
C PHE A 329 -3.72 10.64 34.47
N ARG A 330 -4.62 11.06 33.55
CA ARG A 330 -5.31 12.36 33.65
C ARG A 330 -6.41 12.36 34.71
N LYS A 331 -7.00 11.22 35.04
CA LYS A 331 -8.02 11.07 36.10
C LYS A 331 -7.38 10.87 37.48
N ALA A 332 -6.11 10.49 37.54
CA ALA A 332 -5.37 10.28 38.79
C ALA A 332 -4.65 11.54 39.31
N ASN A 333 -4.50 12.57 38.46
CA ASN A 333 -4.04 13.92 38.79
C ASN A 333 -5.18 14.93 38.64
#